data_7f99fe83266a82939abc5841ece504f4
#
_entry.id   7f99fe83266a82939abc5841ece504f4
#
_cell.length_a   1.000
_cell.length_b   1.000
_cell.length_c   1.000
_cell.angle_alpha   90.00
_cell.angle_beta   90.00
_cell.angle_gamma   90.00
#
_symmetry.space_group_name_H-M   'P 1'
#
loop_
_entity.id
_entity.type
_entity.pdbx_description
1 polymer ?
#
loop_
_entity_poly.entity_id
_entity_poly.type
_entity_poly.pdbx_seq_one_letter_code
_entity_poly.pdbx_strand_id
1 'polypeptide(L)'
;MLLKIDNRERTIIPALTKACDAIDGVVVNVESMPIGDAGIYSDDGQELILFERKSLSDLAASIKDGRYSEQSMRLSAIDTHNHNIVYVIEGSLDAYNYSRNRVHPDTLRSAMVSLNYYKGFSVARSWSILETIDVIMGYVRKLLKTKDKTAYYKNGKKEQTSDEPSTNTVGNNSVEYVSTIKRTKKENVTIQNIVTIMLCQIPNVSSLSADAISSEYGTLESLIEACKRGRDAFENIRLKTSNRRLPSHCISSVITYVLAKPPPVLDAADWQQ
;
A
#
# COMPACT_ATOMS: atom_id res chain seq x y z
N MET A 1 -13.17 15.02 20.17
CA MET A 1 -12.23 14.49 19.14
C MET A 1 -12.17 12.98 19.28
N LEU A 2 -12.15 12.24 18.17
CA LEU A 2 -12.11 10.78 18.18
C LEU A 2 -10.77 10.29 17.59
N LEU A 3 -10.05 9.43 18.30
CA LEU A 3 -8.90 8.68 17.80
C LEU A 3 -9.36 7.25 17.51
N LYS A 4 -9.35 6.86 16.24
CA LYS A 4 -9.59 5.46 15.82
C LYS A 4 -8.26 4.75 15.65
N ILE A 5 -8.18 3.49 16.10
CA ILE A 5 -6.98 2.65 15.98
C ILE A 5 -7.40 1.31 15.38
N ASP A 6 -6.65 0.86 14.38
CA ASP A 6 -6.90 -0.47 13.80
C ASP A 6 -6.64 -1.56 14.84
N ASN A 7 -7.55 -2.52 14.93
CA ASN A 7 -7.48 -3.63 15.90
C ASN A 7 -6.29 -4.58 15.67
N ARG A 8 -5.63 -4.47 14.52
CA ARG A 8 -4.40 -5.22 14.20
C ARG A 8 -3.15 -4.60 14.83
N GLU A 9 -3.19 -3.33 15.21
CA GLU A 9 -2.09 -2.57 15.82
C GLU A 9 -1.93 -2.84 17.33
N ARG A 10 -1.90 -4.13 17.70
CA ARG A 10 -1.90 -4.60 19.09
C ARG A 10 -0.78 -4.01 19.95
N THR A 11 0.33 -3.63 19.35
CA THR A 11 1.52 -3.12 20.05
C THR A 11 1.35 -1.67 20.53
N ILE A 12 0.57 -0.84 19.82
CA ILE A 12 0.40 0.58 20.15
C ILE A 12 -0.92 0.87 20.87
N ILE A 13 -1.93 0.00 20.71
CA ILE A 13 -3.27 0.20 21.30
C ILE A 13 -3.22 0.49 22.80
N PRO A 14 -2.57 -0.34 23.68
CA PRO A 14 -2.62 -0.12 25.11
C PRO A 14 -2.01 1.22 25.52
N ALA A 15 -0.90 1.59 24.89
CA ALA A 15 -0.19 2.82 25.22
C ALA A 15 -0.89 4.08 24.69
N LEU A 16 -1.47 4.04 23.48
CA LEU A 16 -2.28 5.14 22.95
C LEU A 16 -3.54 5.34 23.78
N THR A 17 -4.25 4.25 24.13
CA THR A 17 -5.44 4.33 24.99
C THR A 17 -5.10 5.00 26.32
N LYS A 18 -4.07 4.50 27.01
CA LYS A 18 -3.61 5.08 28.28
C LYS A 18 -3.20 6.56 28.16
N ALA A 19 -2.54 6.92 27.07
CA ALA A 19 -2.12 8.30 26.83
C ALA A 19 -3.31 9.23 26.57
N CYS A 20 -4.35 8.73 25.91
CA CYS A 20 -5.59 9.48 25.66
C CYS A 20 -6.48 9.59 26.89
N ASP A 21 -6.52 8.56 27.76
CA ASP A 21 -7.28 8.61 29.03
C ASP A 21 -6.85 9.76 29.95
N ALA A 22 -5.61 10.23 29.81
CA ALA A 22 -5.07 11.37 30.54
C ALA A 22 -5.42 12.72 29.90
N ILE A 23 -6.21 12.75 28.81
CA ILE A 23 -6.50 13.99 28.06
C ILE A 23 -8.01 14.15 27.89
N ASP A 24 -8.56 15.20 28.50
CA ASP A 24 -9.97 15.52 28.35
C ASP A 24 -10.35 15.85 26.90
N GLY A 25 -11.50 15.36 26.46
CA GLY A 25 -12.04 15.63 25.14
C GLY A 25 -11.50 14.74 24.01
N VAL A 26 -10.80 13.64 24.36
CA VAL A 26 -10.42 12.58 23.40
C VAL A 26 -11.17 11.29 23.74
N VAL A 27 -11.75 10.68 22.72
CA VAL A 27 -12.35 9.34 22.80
C VAL A 27 -11.52 8.42 21.92
N VAL A 28 -11.17 7.24 22.42
CA VAL A 28 -10.47 6.22 21.66
C VAL A 28 -11.45 5.13 21.23
N ASN A 29 -11.42 4.77 19.96
CA ASN A 29 -12.16 3.64 19.42
C ASN A 29 -11.20 2.66 18.72
N VAL A 30 -11.24 1.40 19.13
CA VAL A 30 -10.46 0.32 18.50
C VAL A 30 -11.39 -0.49 17.62
N GLU A 31 -11.19 -0.42 16.31
CA GLU A 31 -12.04 -1.06 15.32
C GLU A 31 -11.23 -1.59 14.14
N SER A 32 -11.84 -2.38 13.26
CA SER A 32 -11.19 -2.77 12.00
C SER A 32 -11.25 -1.59 11.02
N MET A 33 -10.11 -1.00 10.71
CA MET A 33 -10.03 0.09 9.75
C MET A 33 -9.85 -0.46 8.32
N PRO A 34 -10.59 0.05 7.34
CA PRO A 34 -10.47 -0.38 5.94
C PRO A 34 -9.13 0.07 5.32
N ILE A 35 -8.54 1.16 5.84
CA ILE A 35 -7.28 1.73 5.37
C ILE A 35 -6.61 2.53 6.50
N GLY A 36 -5.27 2.52 6.53
CA GLY A 36 -4.48 3.13 7.59
C GLY A 36 -4.49 2.32 8.89
N ASP A 37 -3.66 2.71 9.83
CA ASP A 37 -3.46 2.02 11.11
C ASP A 37 -4.04 2.80 12.30
N ALA A 38 -4.15 4.13 12.17
CA ALA A 38 -4.86 5.00 13.09
C ALA A 38 -5.39 6.25 12.38
N GLY A 39 -6.40 6.91 12.94
CA GLY A 39 -6.95 8.13 12.36
C GLY A 39 -7.53 9.06 13.42
N ILE A 40 -7.35 10.37 13.24
CA ILE A 40 -7.94 11.40 14.08
C ILE A 40 -9.14 12.00 13.36
N TYR A 41 -10.26 12.06 14.07
CA TYR A 41 -11.54 12.57 13.58
C TYR A 41 -12.01 13.72 14.46
N SER A 42 -12.65 14.72 13.86
CA SER A 42 -13.33 15.79 14.57
C SER A 42 -14.58 15.29 15.31
N ASP A 43 -15.18 16.17 16.10
CA ASP A 43 -16.38 15.84 16.87
C ASP A 43 -17.62 15.59 15.96
N ASP A 44 -17.62 16.13 14.74
CA ASP A 44 -18.63 15.90 13.69
C ASP A 44 -18.33 14.71 12.78
N GLY A 45 -17.27 13.93 13.08
CA GLY A 45 -16.91 12.70 12.39
C GLY A 45 -16.07 12.88 11.13
N GLN A 46 -15.62 14.12 10.82
CA GLN A 46 -14.72 14.35 9.70
C GLN A 46 -13.32 13.76 10.00
N GLU A 47 -12.77 12.99 9.06
CA GLU A 47 -11.38 12.53 9.14
C GLU A 47 -10.42 13.71 8.95
N LEU A 48 -9.59 13.98 9.95
CA LEU A 48 -8.62 15.08 9.94
C LEU A 48 -7.26 14.59 9.46
N ILE A 49 -6.79 13.50 10.04
CA ILE A 49 -5.48 12.91 9.76
C ILE A 49 -5.60 11.38 9.77
N LEU A 50 -4.94 10.73 8.83
CA LEU A 50 -4.76 9.30 8.78
C LEU A 50 -3.28 8.94 8.98
N PHE A 51 -2.99 7.91 9.77
CA PHE A 51 -1.64 7.39 9.99
C PHE A 51 -1.49 6.02 9.34
N GLU A 52 -0.36 5.84 8.65
CA GLU A 52 0.14 4.55 8.19
C GLU A 52 1.47 4.29 8.90
N ARG A 53 1.50 3.32 9.82
CA ARG A 53 2.70 2.94 10.55
C ARG A 53 3.44 1.84 9.81
N LYS A 54 4.75 1.99 9.66
CA LYS A 54 5.53 1.00 8.94
C LYS A 54 6.95 0.88 9.50
N SER A 55 7.33 -0.29 10.00
CA SER A 55 8.72 -0.53 10.38
C SER A 55 9.64 -0.51 9.15
N LEU A 56 10.93 -0.22 9.33
CA LEU A 56 11.91 -0.30 8.24
C LEU A 56 11.96 -1.69 7.60
N SER A 57 11.76 -2.74 8.39
CA SER A 57 11.71 -4.12 7.88
C SER A 57 10.46 -4.37 7.03
N ASP A 58 9.30 -3.86 7.44
CA ASP A 58 8.05 -3.99 6.67
C ASP A 58 8.07 -3.12 5.41
N LEU A 59 8.72 -1.94 5.48
CA LEU A 59 8.97 -1.12 4.31
C LEU A 59 9.84 -1.87 3.30
N ALA A 60 10.94 -2.49 3.75
CA ALA A 60 11.80 -3.29 2.91
C ALA A 60 11.06 -4.46 2.27
N ALA A 61 10.26 -5.20 3.05
CA ALA A 61 9.44 -6.30 2.55
C ALA A 61 8.43 -5.80 1.51
N SER A 62 7.73 -4.70 1.79
CA SER A 62 6.72 -4.16 0.87
C SER A 62 7.31 -3.65 -0.45
N ILE A 63 8.53 -3.11 -0.44
CA ILE A 63 9.26 -2.72 -1.66
C ILE A 63 9.59 -3.96 -2.49
N LYS A 64 10.08 -5.00 -1.83
CA LYS A 64 10.55 -6.22 -2.47
C LYS A 64 9.42 -7.01 -3.14
N ASP A 65 8.27 -7.08 -2.50
CA ASP A 65 7.10 -7.83 -3.00
C ASP A 65 6.04 -6.97 -3.73
N GLY A 66 6.37 -5.69 -4.00
CA GLY A 66 5.55 -4.79 -4.81
C GLY A 66 4.38 -4.15 -4.06
N ARG A 67 4.10 -4.54 -2.81
CA ARG A 67 2.99 -3.98 -2.00
C ARG A 67 3.15 -2.49 -1.68
N TYR A 68 4.38 -1.97 -1.69
CA TYR A 68 4.66 -0.55 -1.46
C TYR A 68 3.87 0.36 -2.41
N SER A 69 3.88 0.06 -3.70
CA SER A 69 3.16 0.85 -4.70
C SER A 69 1.64 0.72 -4.54
N GLU A 70 1.13 -0.50 -4.35
CA GLU A 70 -0.30 -0.76 -4.16
C GLU A 70 -0.85 -0.04 -2.93
N GLN A 71 -0.20 -0.16 -1.78
CA GLN A 71 -0.63 0.51 -0.55
C GLN A 71 -0.66 2.04 -0.69
N SER A 72 0.39 2.62 -1.27
CA SER A 72 0.44 4.08 -1.47
C SER A 72 -0.59 4.58 -2.47
N MET A 73 -0.92 3.80 -3.50
CA MET A 73 -2.01 4.14 -4.44
C MET A 73 -3.37 4.11 -3.76
N ARG A 74 -3.65 3.09 -2.93
CA ARG A 74 -4.90 3.01 -2.16
C ARG A 74 -5.05 4.21 -1.21
N LEU A 75 -3.98 4.58 -0.50
CA LEU A 75 -3.98 5.75 0.37
C LEU A 75 -4.19 7.06 -0.41
N SER A 76 -3.61 7.18 -1.62
CA SER A 76 -3.81 8.37 -2.46
C SER A 76 -5.23 8.48 -3.03
N ALA A 77 -6.00 7.38 -3.04
CA ALA A 77 -7.34 7.34 -3.64
C ALA A 77 -8.47 7.74 -2.68
N ILE A 78 -8.18 7.92 -1.38
CA ILE A 78 -9.17 8.36 -0.40
C ILE A 78 -9.40 9.87 -0.45
N ASP A 79 -10.50 10.32 0.16
CA ASP A 79 -10.87 11.74 0.19
C ASP A 79 -9.93 12.60 1.06
N THR A 80 -9.15 11.96 1.94
CA THR A 80 -8.14 12.65 2.75
C THR A 80 -6.99 13.13 1.87
N HIS A 81 -6.66 14.42 1.95
CA HIS A 81 -5.53 14.97 1.19
C HIS A 81 -4.24 14.24 1.55
N ASN A 82 -3.39 13.92 0.56
CA ASN A 82 -2.18 13.13 0.80
C ASN A 82 -1.28 13.69 1.91
N HIS A 83 -1.17 15.01 2.02
CA HIS A 83 -0.41 15.67 3.09
C HIS A 83 -0.97 15.37 4.50
N ASN A 84 -2.27 15.11 4.61
CA ASN A 84 -2.94 14.75 5.87
C ASN A 84 -2.86 13.23 6.15
N ILE A 85 -2.21 12.47 5.28
CA ILE A 85 -1.86 11.08 5.50
C ILE A 85 -0.39 11.03 5.94
N VAL A 86 -0.15 10.58 7.17
CA VAL A 86 1.16 10.58 7.79
C VAL A 86 1.72 9.16 7.82
N TYR A 87 2.75 8.91 7.03
CA TYR A 87 3.56 7.70 7.16
C TYR A 87 4.50 7.83 8.35
N VAL A 88 4.31 7.00 9.38
CA VAL A 88 5.23 6.92 10.52
C VAL A 88 6.19 5.76 10.26
N ILE A 89 7.41 6.08 9.83
CA ILE A 89 8.44 5.09 9.52
C ILE A 89 9.30 4.82 10.76
N GLU A 90 9.10 3.62 11.34
CA GLU A 90 9.68 3.24 12.63
C GLU A 90 10.98 2.45 12.48
N GLY A 91 11.97 2.79 13.31
CA GLY A 91 13.24 2.11 13.47
C GLY A 91 14.46 2.93 13.08
N SER A 92 15.64 2.49 13.53
CA SER A 92 16.93 3.10 13.19
C SER A 92 17.50 2.49 11.90
N LEU A 93 17.93 3.34 10.97
CA LEU A 93 18.66 2.90 9.78
C LEU A 93 20.04 2.32 10.12
N ASP A 94 20.67 2.79 11.20
CA ASP A 94 21.97 2.29 11.64
C ASP A 94 21.85 0.88 12.26
N ALA A 95 20.74 0.58 12.90
CA ALA A 95 20.41 -0.74 13.44
C ALA A 95 19.69 -1.66 12.42
N TYR A 96 19.44 -1.16 11.21
CA TYR A 96 18.72 -1.91 10.20
C TYR A 96 19.56 -3.08 9.65
N ASN A 97 19.01 -4.29 9.76
CA ASN A 97 19.71 -5.50 9.30
C ASN A 97 19.52 -5.71 7.79
N TYR A 98 20.48 -5.19 7.01
CA TYR A 98 20.52 -5.38 5.56
C TYR A 98 20.63 -6.85 5.15
N SER A 99 21.46 -7.63 5.84
CA SER A 99 21.68 -9.05 5.50
C SER A 99 20.39 -9.88 5.59
N ARG A 100 19.54 -9.55 6.55
CA ARG A 100 18.23 -10.20 6.72
C ARG A 100 17.19 -9.72 5.69
N ASN A 101 17.10 -8.43 5.49
CA ASN A 101 16.03 -7.82 4.68
C ASN A 101 16.37 -7.75 3.18
N ARG A 102 17.67 -7.76 2.83
CA ARG A 102 18.18 -7.72 1.45
C ARG A 102 17.70 -6.51 0.62
N VAL A 103 17.40 -5.41 1.28
CA VAL A 103 17.08 -4.12 0.68
C VAL A 103 18.05 -3.10 1.26
N HIS A 104 18.78 -2.39 0.40
CA HIS A 104 19.81 -1.45 0.84
C HIS A 104 19.17 -0.27 1.61
N PRO A 105 19.81 0.27 2.68
CA PRO A 105 19.32 1.44 3.40
C PRO A 105 19.00 2.65 2.50
N ASP A 106 19.78 2.86 1.43
CA ASP A 106 19.51 3.95 0.48
C ASP A 106 18.24 3.75 -0.32
N THR A 107 17.83 2.50 -0.59
CA THR A 107 16.52 2.21 -1.20
C THR A 107 15.40 2.62 -0.26
N LEU A 108 15.55 2.40 1.06
CA LEU A 108 14.57 2.83 2.06
C LEU A 108 14.51 4.35 2.15
N ARG A 109 15.67 5.04 2.14
CA ARG A 109 15.73 6.52 2.08
C ARG A 109 15.04 7.05 0.83
N SER A 110 15.33 6.47 -0.33
CA SER A 110 14.70 6.82 -1.60
C SER A 110 13.18 6.60 -1.58
N ALA A 111 12.71 5.51 -0.96
CA ALA A 111 11.29 5.25 -0.80
C ALA A 111 10.60 6.30 0.08
N MET A 112 11.22 6.70 1.19
CA MET A 112 10.70 7.78 2.05
C MET A 112 10.65 9.13 1.31
N VAL A 113 11.69 9.46 0.53
CA VAL A 113 11.68 10.65 -0.33
C VAL A 113 10.54 10.56 -1.36
N SER A 114 10.32 9.38 -1.96
CA SER A 114 9.24 9.16 -2.91
C SER A 114 7.86 9.33 -2.28
N LEU A 115 7.65 8.82 -1.05
CA LEU A 115 6.39 9.04 -0.32
C LEU A 115 6.12 10.52 -0.08
N ASN A 116 7.15 11.26 0.33
CA ASN A 116 7.02 12.68 0.67
C ASN A 116 6.92 13.54 -0.60
N TYR A 117 7.92 13.49 -1.47
CA TYR A 117 8.07 14.43 -2.59
C TYR A 117 7.14 14.12 -3.77
N TYR A 118 7.12 12.86 -4.23
CA TYR A 118 6.35 12.51 -5.42
C TYR A 118 4.90 12.14 -5.14
N LYS A 119 4.62 11.58 -3.95
CA LYS A 119 3.26 11.14 -3.59
C LYS A 119 2.55 12.12 -2.67
N GLY A 120 3.26 13.13 -2.14
CA GLY A 120 2.71 14.20 -1.33
C GLY A 120 2.26 13.79 0.07
N PHE A 121 2.64 12.61 0.55
CA PHE A 121 2.37 12.20 1.93
C PHE A 121 3.27 12.91 2.92
N SER A 122 2.79 13.12 4.14
CA SER A 122 3.67 13.48 5.24
C SER A 122 4.45 12.26 5.71
N VAL A 123 5.76 12.41 5.95
CA VAL A 123 6.61 11.32 6.45
C VAL A 123 7.23 11.74 7.77
N ALA A 124 6.87 11.04 8.85
CA ALA A 124 7.48 11.17 10.15
C ALA A 124 8.42 9.97 10.42
N ARG A 125 9.55 10.24 11.05
CA ARG A 125 10.47 9.20 11.50
C ARG A 125 10.29 8.99 12.99
N SER A 126 10.30 7.74 13.42
CA SER A 126 10.37 7.36 14.82
C SER A 126 11.43 6.27 15.03
N TRP A 127 12.09 6.26 16.18
CA TRP A 127 13.14 5.29 16.49
C TRP A 127 12.58 4.06 17.23
N SER A 128 11.39 4.23 17.82
CA SER A 128 10.76 3.20 18.65
C SER A 128 9.24 3.33 18.63
N ILE A 129 8.57 2.30 19.12
CA ILE A 129 7.11 2.31 19.35
C ILE A 129 6.69 3.47 20.26
N LEU A 130 7.47 3.78 21.30
CA LEU A 130 7.15 4.88 22.22
C LEU A 130 7.18 6.23 21.50
N GLU A 131 8.17 6.47 20.66
CA GLU A 131 8.25 7.69 19.86
C GLU A 131 7.14 7.73 18.78
N THR A 132 6.75 6.59 18.21
CA THR A 132 5.58 6.50 17.32
C THR A 132 4.31 6.97 18.03
N ILE A 133 4.12 6.56 19.29
CA ILE A 133 3.02 7.02 20.14
C ILE A 133 3.11 8.52 20.37
N ASP A 134 4.30 9.03 20.68
CA ASP A 134 4.51 10.47 20.90
C ASP A 134 4.22 11.30 19.65
N VAL A 135 4.55 10.80 18.46
CA VAL A 135 4.19 11.42 17.18
C VAL A 135 2.67 11.54 17.06
N ILE A 136 1.94 10.43 17.22
CA ILE A 136 0.47 10.41 17.12
C ILE A 136 -0.15 11.33 18.18
N MET A 137 0.29 11.24 19.44
CA MET A 137 -0.19 12.08 20.53
C MET A 137 0.17 13.55 20.35
N GLY A 138 1.26 13.86 19.67
CA GLY A 138 1.62 15.21 19.26
C GLY A 138 0.54 15.84 18.37
N TYR A 139 0.04 15.12 17.39
CA TYR A 139 -1.10 15.55 16.56
C TYR A 139 -2.38 15.70 17.38
N VAL A 140 -2.72 14.70 18.22
CA VAL A 140 -3.91 14.75 19.08
C VAL A 140 -3.89 16.00 19.95
N ARG A 141 -2.81 16.24 20.71
CA ARG A 141 -2.66 17.40 21.58
C ARG A 141 -2.72 18.73 20.82
N LYS A 142 -2.10 18.77 19.63
CA LYS A 142 -2.08 19.98 18.81
C LYS A 142 -3.46 20.33 18.28
N LEU A 143 -4.16 19.35 17.71
CA LEU A 143 -5.50 19.55 17.15
C LEU A 143 -6.52 19.92 18.23
N LEU A 144 -6.44 19.34 19.42
CA LEU A 144 -7.27 19.73 20.55
C LEU A 144 -7.09 21.21 20.95
N LYS A 145 -5.83 21.68 20.97
CA LYS A 145 -5.52 23.08 21.35
C LYS A 145 -5.88 24.08 20.26
N THR A 146 -6.06 23.64 19.02
CA THR A 146 -6.23 24.54 17.87
C THR A 146 -7.48 24.19 17.06
N LYS A 147 -8.59 23.88 17.74
CA LYS A 147 -9.87 23.48 17.11
C LYS A 147 -10.37 24.49 16.05
N ASP A 148 -10.09 25.78 16.25
CA ASP A 148 -10.51 26.86 15.35
C ASP A 148 -9.59 27.06 14.14
N LYS A 149 -8.46 26.33 14.08
CA LYS A 149 -7.54 26.41 12.93
C LYS A 149 -7.87 25.38 11.88
N THR A 150 -7.96 25.82 10.65
CA THR A 150 -8.09 24.94 9.49
C THR A 150 -6.74 24.32 9.13
N ALA A 151 -6.74 23.08 8.66
CA ALA A 151 -5.57 22.46 8.07
C ALA A 151 -5.12 23.24 6.83
N TYR A 152 -3.81 23.23 6.53
CA TYR A 152 -3.27 23.87 5.33
C TYR A 152 -3.90 23.26 4.06
N TYR A 153 -4.02 21.94 4.02
CA TYR A 153 -4.76 21.25 2.98
C TYR A 153 -6.08 20.72 3.55
N LYS A 154 -7.19 21.08 2.92
CA LYS A 154 -8.50 20.57 3.30
C LYS A 154 -8.70 19.15 2.74
N ASN A 155 -9.33 18.28 3.54
CA ASN A 155 -9.83 17.01 3.07
C ASN A 155 -11.12 17.24 2.27
N GLY A 156 -11.35 16.42 1.27
CA GLY A 156 -12.51 16.49 0.39
C GLY A 156 -12.19 15.81 -0.94
N LYS A 157 -13.19 15.57 -1.77
CA LYS A 157 -12.97 15.05 -3.12
C LYS A 157 -11.97 15.97 -3.83
N LYS A 158 -10.89 15.39 -4.33
CA LYS A 158 -9.94 16.10 -5.20
C LYS A 158 -10.72 16.57 -6.42
N GLU A 159 -11.14 17.83 -6.44
CA GLU A 159 -11.63 18.44 -7.65
C GLU A 159 -10.49 18.32 -8.67
N GLN A 160 -10.77 17.65 -9.77
CA GLN A 160 -9.92 17.71 -10.93
C GLN A 160 -9.99 19.17 -11.41
N THR A 161 -9.03 19.99 -10.98
CA THR A 161 -8.83 21.29 -11.60
C THR A 161 -8.42 21.03 -13.04
N SER A 162 -9.40 21.16 -13.92
CA SER A 162 -9.23 21.31 -15.36
C SER A 162 -8.66 22.70 -15.61
N ASP A 163 -7.37 22.89 -15.42
CA ASP A 163 -6.62 23.99 -16.00
C ASP A 163 -5.25 23.46 -16.41
N GLU A 164 -5.21 23.08 -17.68
CA GLU A 164 -3.98 22.87 -18.43
C GLU A 164 -3.22 24.21 -18.62
N PRO A 165 -1.87 24.16 -18.67
CA PRO A 165 -1.31 23.98 -19.98
C PRO A 165 -0.22 22.90 -20.09
N SER A 166 -0.40 22.18 -21.16
CA SER A 166 0.48 21.22 -21.80
C SER A 166 1.98 21.48 -21.63
N THR A 167 2.75 20.48 -21.21
CA THR A 167 3.75 19.84 -22.07
C THR A 167 4.50 18.73 -21.33
N ASN A 168 4.62 17.60 -22.06
CA ASN A 168 5.53 16.47 -21.88
C ASN A 168 5.13 15.32 -20.92
N THR A 169 4.23 14.48 -21.46
CA THR A 169 4.35 13.01 -21.60
C THR A 169 5.45 12.32 -20.80
N VAL A 170 5.06 11.68 -19.68
CA VAL A 170 5.45 10.30 -19.36
C VAL A 170 4.34 9.70 -18.47
N GLY A 171 3.55 8.77 -19.00
CA GLY A 171 2.84 7.76 -18.22
C GLY A 171 1.42 8.08 -17.74
N ASN A 172 0.48 8.37 -18.64
CA ASN A 172 -0.95 8.64 -18.35
C ASN A 172 -1.81 7.44 -17.88
N ASN A 173 -1.21 6.32 -17.45
CA ASN A 173 -1.99 5.17 -16.97
C ASN A 173 -2.25 5.16 -15.45
N SER A 174 -1.63 6.07 -14.69
CA SER A 174 -1.81 6.11 -13.22
C SER A 174 -3.06 6.89 -12.79
N VAL A 175 -3.50 7.87 -13.56
CA VAL A 175 -4.63 8.74 -13.21
C VAL A 175 -5.97 8.01 -13.37
N GLU A 176 -6.10 7.21 -14.42
CA GLU A 176 -7.30 6.40 -14.67
C GLU A 176 -7.46 5.26 -13.66
N TYR A 177 -6.33 4.67 -13.22
CA TYR A 177 -6.32 3.64 -12.19
C TYR A 177 -6.66 4.20 -10.79
N VAL A 178 -6.16 5.39 -10.44
CA VAL A 178 -6.41 6.04 -9.14
C VAL A 178 -7.88 6.43 -8.97
N SER A 179 -8.57 6.84 -10.05
CA SER A 179 -10.00 7.21 -9.99
C SER A 179 -10.93 6.01 -9.73
N THR A 180 -10.45 4.79 -9.93
CA THR A 180 -11.21 3.54 -9.74
C THR A 180 -10.89 2.80 -8.44
N ILE A 181 -9.85 3.21 -7.69
CA ILE A 181 -9.46 2.53 -6.45
C ILE A 181 -10.43 2.86 -5.30
N LYS A 182 -11.07 1.84 -4.77
CA LYS A 182 -11.94 1.94 -3.60
C LYS A 182 -11.16 1.74 -2.29
N ARG A 183 -11.76 2.16 -1.18
CA ARG A 183 -11.14 2.13 0.15
C ARG A 183 -10.73 0.73 0.61
N THR A 184 -11.54 -0.27 0.32
CA THR A 184 -11.25 -1.64 0.71
C THR A 184 -10.61 -2.43 -0.44
N LYS A 185 -9.68 -3.32 -0.11
CA LYS A 185 -9.02 -4.18 -1.10
C LYS A 185 -10.04 -5.01 -1.90
N LYS A 186 -11.10 -5.49 -1.23
CA LYS A 186 -12.15 -6.30 -1.84
C LYS A 186 -12.96 -5.52 -2.88
N GLU A 187 -13.19 -4.23 -2.64
CA GLU A 187 -13.93 -3.37 -3.57
C GLU A 187 -13.10 -2.97 -4.81
N ASN A 188 -11.78 -3.11 -4.73
CA ASN A 188 -10.87 -2.85 -5.85
C ASN A 188 -10.72 -4.04 -6.80
N VAL A 189 -11.24 -5.21 -6.44
CA VAL A 189 -11.20 -6.40 -7.30
C VAL A 189 -12.42 -6.39 -8.22
N THR A 190 -12.17 -6.32 -9.52
CA THR A 190 -13.19 -6.33 -10.58
C THR A 190 -12.92 -7.46 -11.56
N ILE A 191 -13.92 -7.81 -12.39
CA ILE A 191 -13.76 -8.82 -13.44
C ILE A 191 -12.63 -8.44 -14.40
N GLN A 192 -12.43 -7.14 -14.65
CA GLN A 192 -11.43 -6.63 -15.59
C GLN A 192 -10.00 -6.70 -15.05
N ASN A 193 -9.80 -6.59 -13.73
CA ASN A 193 -8.47 -6.51 -13.14
C ASN A 193 -8.05 -7.75 -12.33
N ILE A 194 -8.95 -8.71 -12.12
CA ILE A 194 -8.67 -9.89 -11.29
C ILE A 194 -7.47 -10.68 -11.81
N VAL A 195 -7.34 -10.86 -13.13
CA VAL A 195 -6.21 -11.58 -13.75
C VAL A 195 -4.89 -10.86 -13.46
N THR A 196 -4.86 -9.54 -13.61
CA THR A 196 -3.68 -8.72 -13.29
C THR A 196 -3.29 -8.85 -11.82
N ILE A 197 -4.27 -8.75 -10.92
CA ILE A 197 -4.05 -8.90 -9.47
C ILE A 197 -3.49 -10.27 -9.12
N MET A 198 -4.03 -11.34 -9.70
CA MET A 198 -3.55 -12.70 -9.49
C MET A 198 -2.12 -12.88 -10.01
N LEU A 199 -1.82 -12.38 -11.20
CA LEU A 199 -0.47 -12.43 -11.77
C LEU A 199 0.56 -11.68 -10.92
N CYS A 200 0.18 -10.57 -10.30
CA CYS A 200 1.04 -9.82 -9.40
C CYS A 200 1.41 -10.59 -8.11
N GLN A 201 0.69 -11.64 -7.76
CA GLN A 201 1.03 -12.50 -6.60
C GLN A 201 2.10 -13.55 -6.95
N ILE A 202 2.38 -13.77 -8.25
CA ILE A 202 3.36 -14.76 -8.69
C ILE A 202 4.78 -14.16 -8.52
N PRO A 203 5.73 -14.87 -7.89
CA PRO A 203 7.11 -14.44 -7.80
C PRO A 203 7.73 -14.12 -9.15
N ASN A 204 8.52 -13.05 -9.22
CA ASN A 204 9.18 -12.56 -10.44
C ASN A 204 8.24 -11.96 -11.51
N VAL A 205 6.97 -11.74 -11.20
CA VAL A 205 6.02 -11.04 -12.07
C VAL A 205 5.81 -9.63 -11.54
N SER A 206 6.32 -8.64 -12.27
CA SER A 206 6.08 -7.22 -11.96
C SER A 206 4.68 -6.80 -12.40
N SER A 207 4.17 -5.70 -11.83
CA SER A 207 2.87 -5.12 -12.23
C SER A 207 2.81 -4.79 -13.73
N LEU A 208 3.90 -4.31 -14.32
CA LEU A 208 3.99 -4.04 -15.75
C LEU A 208 3.92 -5.32 -16.59
N SER A 209 4.55 -6.39 -16.11
CA SER A 209 4.48 -7.70 -16.79
C SER A 209 3.09 -8.31 -16.64
N ALA A 210 2.47 -8.21 -15.48
CA ALA A 210 1.11 -8.66 -15.23
C ALA A 210 0.09 -7.93 -16.11
N ASP A 211 0.21 -6.60 -16.23
CA ASP A 211 -0.65 -5.79 -17.10
C ASP A 211 -0.48 -6.15 -18.58
N ALA A 212 0.75 -6.36 -19.03
CA ALA A 212 1.01 -6.79 -20.42
C ALA A 212 0.40 -8.16 -20.73
N ILE A 213 0.56 -9.13 -19.81
CA ILE A 213 0.00 -10.49 -19.96
C ILE A 213 -1.53 -10.47 -19.91
N SER A 214 -2.12 -9.75 -18.96
CA SER A 214 -3.58 -9.67 -18.81
C SER A 214 -4.24 -8.91 -19.97
N SER A 215 -3.56 -7.92 -20.54
CA SER A 215 -4.04 -7.21 -21.72
C SER A 215 -4.10 -8.10 -22.96
N GLU A 216 -3.19 -9.08 -23.08
CA GLU A 216 -3.17 -10.03 -24.19
C GLU A 216 -4.22 -11.13 -24.03
N TYR A 217 -4.32 -11.70 -22.83
CA TYR A 217 -5.18 -12.88 -22.61
C TYR A 217 -6.55 -12.58 -22.00
N GLY A 218 -6.73 -11.43 -21.35
CA GLY A 218 -8.01 -10.93 -20.85
C GLY A 218 -8.71 -11.79 -19.79
N THR A 219 -8.71 -13.13 -19.92
CA THR A 219 -9.39 -14.07 -19.02
C THR A 219 -8.43 -15.12 -18.46
N LEU A 220 -8.80 -15.71 -17.31
CA LEU A 220 -8.04 -16.84 -16.74
C LEU A 220 -7.99 -18.04 -17.66
N GLU A 221 -9.08 -18.32 -18.37
CA GLU A 221 -9.16 -19.45 -19.32
C GLU A 221 -8.15 -19.27 -20.45
N SER A 222 -8.14 -18.10 -21.10
CA SER A 222 -7.20 -17.76 -22.16
C SER A 222 -5.74 -17.82 -21.68
N LEU A 223 -5.49 -17.38 -20.44
CA LEU A 223 -4.17 -17.45 -19.82
C LEU A 223 -3.73 -18.89 -19.56
N ILE A 224 -4.62 -19.75 -19.04
CA ILE A 224 -4.33 -21.17 -18.81
C ILE A 224 -4.02 -21.87 -20.15
N GLU A 225 -4.79 -21.60 -21.18
CA GLU A 225 -4.53 -22.14 -22.53
C GLU A 225 -3.17 -21.66 -23.09
N ALA A 226 -2.82 -20.41 -22.88
CA ALA A 226 -1.50 -19.88 -23.26
C ALA A 226 -0.37 -20.60 -22.49
N CYS A 227 -0.53 -20.80 -21.19
CA CYS A 227 0.44 -21.53 -20.38
C CYS A 227 0.62 -22.99 -20.84
N LYS A 228 -0.46 -23.66 -21.24
CA LYS A 228 -0.40 -25.03 -21.82
C LYS A 228 0.38 -25.09 -23.15
N ARG A 229 0.31 -24.03 -23.96
CA ARG A 229 1.10 -23.90 -25.21
C ARG A 229 2.59 -23.65 -24.94
N GLY A 230 2.94 -23.21 -23.72
CA GLY A 230 4.32 -22.99 -23.33
C GLY A 230 4.83 -21.59 -23.62
N ARG A 231 6.16 -21.43 -23.66
CA ARG A 231 6.85 -20.13 -23.76
C ARG A 231 6.51 -19.34 -25.01
N ASP A 232 6.32 -20.04 -26.13
CA ASP A 232 6.08 -19.43 -27.45
C ASP A 232 4.85 -18.51 -27.44
N ALA A 233 3.85 -18.84 -26.60
CA ALA A 233 2.65 -18.03 -26.42
C ALA A 233 2.95 -16.62 -25.88
N PHE A 234 4.08 -16.43 -25.19
CA PHE A 234 4.45 -15.16 -24.53
C PHE A 234 5.51 -14.36 -25.29
N GLU A 235 6.10 -14.89 -26.37
CA GLU A 235 7.24 -14.27 -27.06
C GLU A 235 6.93 -12.90 -27.67
N ASN A 236 5.70 -12.68 -28.12
CA ASN A 236 5.28 -11.44 -28.77
C ASN A 236 4.79 -10.38 -27.80
N ILE A 237 4.63 -10.71 -26.51
CA ILE A 237 4.15 -9.78 -25.51
C ILE A 237 5.24 -8.77 -25.16
N ARG A 238 4.86 -7.48 -25.21
CA ARG A 238 5.74 -6.34 -24.94
C ARG A 238 5.22 -5.52 -23.76
N LEU A 239 6.15 -5.02 -22.97
CA LEU A 239 5.83 -4.06 -21.91
C LEU A 239 5.41 -2.73 -22.54
N LYS A 240 4.23 -2.21 -22.18
CA LYS A 240 3.67 -0.96 -22.74
C LYS A 240 4.58 0.24 -22.58
N THR A 241 5.34 0.30 -21.48
CA THR A 241 6.19 1.46 -21.13
C THR A 241 7.54 1.47 -21.84
N SER A 242 8.12 0.31 -22.17
CA SER A 242 9.49 0.21 -22.67
C SER A 242 9.61 -0.57 -23.98
N ASN A 243 8.51 -1.08 -24.49
CA ASN A 243 8.45 -1.97 -25.67
C ASN A 243 9.40 -3.18 -25.60
N ARG A 244 9.90 -3.52 -24.41
CA ARG A 244 10.77 -4.67 -24.16
C ARG A 244 9.96 -5.96 -24.07
N ARG A 245 10.56 -7.09 -24.44
CA ARG A 245 9.98 -8.42 -24.25
C ARG A 245 9.85 -8.74 -22.76
N LEU A 246 8.92 -9.64 -22.42
CA LEU A 246 8.82 -10.17 -21.06
C LEU A 246 10.12 -10.90 -20.67
N PRO A 247 10.60 -10.72 -19.43
CA PRO A 247 11.76 -11.45 -18.94
C PRO A 247 11.51 -12.96 -18.93
N SER A 248 12.49 -13.74 -19.32
CA SER A 248 12.39 -15.21 -19.41
C SER A 248 11.98 -15.86 -18.06
N HIS A 249 12.51 -15.35 -16.94
CA HIS A 249 12.16 -15.83 -15.60
C HIS A 249 10.71 -15.51 -15.23
N CYS A 250 10.16 -14.37 -15.68
CA CYS A 250 8.76 -14.01 -15.49
C CYS A 250 7.84 -15.03 -16.19
N ILE A 251 8.11 -15.34 -17.47
CA ILE A 251 7.34 -16.32 -18.25
C ILE A 251 7.38 -17.70 -17.57
N SER A 252 8.57 -18.14 -17.14
CA SER A 252 8.72 -19.42 -16.44
C SER A 252 7.91 -19.46 -15.13
N SER A 253 7.93 -18.39 -14.34
CA SER A 253 7.15 -18.30 -13.11
C SER A 253 5.66 -18.37 -13.41
N VAL A 254 5.16 -17.61 -14.39
CA VAL A 254 3.73 -17.64 -14.76
C VAL A 254 3.30 -19.05 -15.15
N ILE A 255 4.02 -19.72 -16.05
CA ILE A 255 3.68 -21.09 -16.50
C ILE A 255 3.70 -22.05 -15.30
N THR A 256 4.72 -21.99 -14.47
CA THR A 256 4.87 -22.88 -13.31
C THR A 256 3.71 -22.72 -12.32
N TYR A 257 3.39 -21.50 -11.93
CA TYR A 257 2.37 -21.25 -10.91
C TYR A 257 0.94 -21.41 -11.42
N VAL A 258 0.68 -21.11 -12.70
CA VAL A 258 -0.65 -21.29 -13.31
C VAL A 258 -0.96 -22.76 -13.56
N LEU A 259 0.05 -23.56 -13.93
CA LEU A 259 -0.11 -25.00 -14.21
C LEU A 259 0.28 -25.91 -13.02
N ALA A 260 0.64 -25.33 -11.86
CA ALA A 260 1.01 -26.11 -10.68
C ALA A 260 -0.12 -27.06 -10.29
N LYS A 261 0.22 -28.34 -10.12
CA LYS A 261 -0.69 -29.31 -9.51
C LYS A 261 -0.74 -29.02 -7.99
N PRO A 262 -1.92 -29.12 -7.35
CA PRO A 262 -1.99 -29.02 -5.91
C PRO A 262 -1.07 -30.09 -5.28
N PRO A 263 -0.41 -29.80 -4.14
CA PRO A 263 0.31 -30.81 -3.39
C PRO A 263 -0.66 -31.95 -3.05
N PRO A 264 -0.19 -33.20 -2.97
CA PRO A 264 -1.03 -34.31 -2.54
C PRO A 264 -1.67 -33.94 -1.21
N VAL A 265 -2.96 -34.14 -1.09
CA VAL A 265 -3.68 -33.96 0.18
C VAL A 265 -3.08 -34.98 1.14
N LEU A 266 -2.34 -34.51 2.15
CA LEU A 266 -1.91 -35.36 3.25
C LEU A 266 -3.18 -35.76 3.99
N ASP A 267 -3.52 -37.04 3.96
CA ASP A 267 -4.65 -37.57 4.73
C ASP A 267 -4.39 -37.32 6.20
N ALA A 268 -5.46 -36.99 6.94
CA ALA A 268 -5.40 -36.69 8.37
C ALA A 268 -4.81 -37.83 9.24
N ALA A 269 -4.51 -38.96 8.66
CA ALA A 269 -3.85 -40.12 9.29
C ALA A 269 -2.34 -39.92 9.47
N ASP A 270 -1.68 -39.01 8.77
CA ASP A 270 -0.22 -38.81 8.85
C ASP A 270 0.24 -37.91 10.02
N TRP A 271 -0.70 -37.41 10.84
CA TRP A 271 -0.40 -36.56 12.02
C TRP A 271 -0.32 -37.35 13.35
N GLN A 272 -0.32 -38.70 13.31
CA GLN A 272 -0.27 -39.56 14.51
C GLN A 272 1.03 -40.38 14.62
N GLN A 273 2.18 -39.84 14.19
CA GLN A 273 3.48 -40.44 14.54
C GLN A 273 4.39 -39.44 15.23
#